data_f3d848e4c7aa7c3d3f33774b9f7d5584
#
_entry.id   f3d848e4c7aa7c3d3f33774b9f7d5584
#
_cell.length_a   1.000
_cell.length_b   1.000
_cell.length_c   1.000
_cell.angle_alpha   90.00
_cell.angle_beta   90.00
_cell.angle_gamma   90.00
#
_symmetry.space_group_name_H-M   'P 1'
#
loop_
_entity.id
_entity.type
_entity.pdbx_description
1 polymer ?
#
loop_
_entity_poly.entity_id
_entity_poly.type
_entity_poly.pdbx_seq_one_letter_code
_entity_poly.pdbx_strand_id
1 'polypeptide(L)'
;AITPVPFTLLTPTPLPPTPTPTITPLPTPPPGTVVQEMTRKHETLSTEQADRVVAEFLYGRNLIPSKYAVDTYRIWFRTRDANDQIVSVQADIRFPRVEEPQTFPIFIYGAGTTGIATECAPLNEYFAGREWGDYRAHMTSYATQGYIAVIANWQGFDDWELTHPYFVADLEGRVMLDAAQATYDFFAHPPEKDILARPADAVFLGGYSQGGHGSFAAARIASTYAPQIQLKGLIGHAASPDVEGLMYDSPRYSPYIVYAYRDTYGADIIDPAEVFQPHWLETFDQDTTSKCIDEALSYYSDDPARLYTPEFRQALYNDRLAEAYPAFKAELDANDCNDKTYPFLPILILHGAADPIVKPHTIQAFVSYLCSQGENVTFKLYSGVNHFQARQNSFLDTLTWMGQVLEGNIPAANCPNQAGG
;
A
#
# COMPACT_ATOMS: atom_id res chain seq x y z
N ALA A 1 -35.36 78.38 -55.36
CA ALA A 1 -34.29 77.39 -55.24
C ALA A 1 -34.15 76.99 -53.74
N ILE A 2 -34.46 75.74 -53.41
CA ILE A 2 -34.34 75.18 -52.07
C ILE A 2 -33.02 74.38 -52.09
N THR A 3 -32.06 74.77 -51.26
CA THR A 3 -30.77 74.08 -51.12
C THR A 3 -30.95 72.85 -50.21
N PRO A 4 -30.51 71.67 -50.58
CA PRO A 4 -30.59 70.48 -49.67
C PRO A 4 -29.55 70.54 -48.57
N VAL A 5 -29.97 70.32 -47.35
CA VAL A 5 -29.11 70.16 -46.17
C VAL A 5 -28.46 68.71 -46.18
N PRO A 6 -27.15 68.61 -46.03
CA PRO A 6 -26.51 67.32 -46.02
C PRO A 6 -26.87 66.52 -44.74
N PHE A 7 -27.38 65.29 -44.91
CA PHE A 7 -27.59 64.31 -43.84
C PHE A 7 -26.22 63.68 -43.45
N THR A 8 -25.76 63.95 -42.25
CA THR A 8 -24.58 63.26 -41.69
C THR A 8 -25.03 61.99 -41.03
N LEU A 9 -24.68 60.82 -41.62
CA LEU A 9 -24.84 59.50 -41.01
C LEU A 9 -23.91 59.41 -39.78
N LEU A 10 -24.50 59.39 -38.59
CA LEU A 10 -23.77 59.05 -37.39
C LEU A 10 -23.43 57.56 -37.40
N THR A 11 -22.16 57.22 -37.53
CA THR A 11 -21.65 55.83 -37.32
C THR A 11 -21.87 55.43 -35.87
N PRO A 12 -22.53 54.25 -35.62
CA PRO A 12 -22.70 53.80 -34.25
C PRO A 12 -21.36 53.47 -33.62
N THR A 13 -21.10 54.02 -32.41
CA THR A 13 -19.94 53.72 -31.61
C THR A 13 -20.00 52.23 -31.22
N PRO A 14 -18.94 51.45 -31.45
CA PRO A 14 -18.93 50.03 -31.02
C PRO A 14 -19.08 49.97 -29.50
N LEU A 15 -20.01 49.12 -29.03
CA LEU A 15 -20.17 48.79 -27.63
C LEU A 15 -18.86 48.15 -27.10
N PRO A 16 -18.45 48.49 -25.88
CA PRO A 16 -17.30 47.82 -25.26
C PRO A 16 -17.58 46.31 -25.17
N PRO A 17 -16.57 45.44 -25.36
CA PRO A 17 -16.74 43.99 -25.25
C PRO A 17 -17.29 43.64 -23.87
N THR A 18 -18.33 42.84 -23.84
CA THR A 18 -18.86 42.25 -22.60
C THR A 18 -17.74 41.43 -21.95
N PRO A 19 -17.41 41.68 -20.67
CA PRO A 19 -16.38 40.90 -20.02
C PRO A 19 -16.78 39.41 -20.04
N THR A 20 -15.92 38.58 -20.62
CA THR A 20 -16.06 37.14 -20.57
C THR A 20 -15.97 36.71 -19.10
N PRO A 21 -16.95 35.95 -18.56
CA PRO A 21 -16.87 35.50 -17.18
C PRO A 21 -15.58 34.66 -17.01
N THR A 22 -14.70 35.12 -16.14
CA THR A 22 -13.54 34.36 -15.73
C THR A 22 -14.06 33.21 -14.89
N ILE A 23 -14.05 31.99 -15.45
CA ILE A 23 -14.36 30.78 -14.70
C ILE A 23 -13.20 30.60 -13.70
N THR A 24 -13.42 30.90 -12.44
CA THR A 24 -12.49 30.55 -11.37
C THR A 24 -12.48 29.03 -11.31
N PRO A 25 -11.34 28.34 -11.50
CA PRO A 25 -11.29 26.88 -11.34
C PRO A 25 -11.81 26.52 -9.95
N LEU A 26 -12.69 25.51 -9.87
CA LEU A 26 -13.05 24.93 -8.59
C LEU A 26 -11.77 24.43 -7.90
N PRO A 27 -11.61 24.65 -6.58
CA PRO A 27 -10.46 24.14 -5.86
C PRO A 27 -10.41 22.60 -6.01
N THR A 28 -9.22 22.08 -6.30
CA THR A 28 -9.00 20.64 -6.39
C THR A 28 -9.35 20.01 -5.03
N PRO A 29 -10.21 18.99 -4.97
CA PRO A 29 -10.54 18.32 -3.71
C PRO A 29 -9.28 17.75 -3.03
N PRO A 30 -9.22 17.75 -1.69
CA PRO A 30 -8.05 17.32 -0.95
C PRO A 30 -7.79 15.80 -1.08
N PRO A 31 -6.59 15.32 -0.71
CA PRO A 31 -6.31 13.89 -0.53
C PRO A 31 -7.35 13.20 0.36
N GLY A 32 -7.60 11.90 0.12
CA GLY A 32 -8.63 11.16 0.80
C GLY A 32 -10.07 11.45 0.36
N THR A 33 -10.28 12.27 -0.68
CA THR A 33 -11.61 12.53 -1.24
C THR A 33 -11.96 11.47 -2.28
N VAL A 34 -13.15 10.88 -2.15
CA VAL A 34 -13.70 9.89 -3.11
C VAL A 34 -14.18 10.58 -4.38
N VAL A 35 -13.87 10.00 -5.52
CA VAL A 35 -14.39 10.39 -6.83
C VAL A 35 -15.75 9.71 -7.01
N GLN A 36 -16.83 10.38 -6.60
CA GLN A 36 -18.17 9.80 -6.46
C GLN A 36 -18.72 9.21 -7.77
N GLU A 37 -18.52 9.87 -8.90
CA GLU A 37 -18.97 9.43 -10.23
C GLU A 37 -18.27 8.16 -10.72
N MET A 38 -17.15 7.78 -10.12
CA MET A 38 -16.39 6.56 -10.41
C MET A 38 -16.61 5.45 -9.38
N THR A 39 -17.37 5.72 -8.32
CA THR A 39 -17.72 4.76 -7.29
C THR A 39 -18.78 3.78 -7.78
N ARG A 40 -18.55 2.48 -7.60
CA ARG A 40 -19.50 1.45 -8.03
C ARG A 40 -19.51 0.25 -7.12
N LYS A 41 -20.67 -0.36 -6.97
CA LYS A 41 -20.81 -1.66 -6.31
C LYS A 41 -20.08 -2.70 -7.14
N HIS A 42 -19.19 -3.42 -6.52
CA HIS A 42 -18.32 -4.39 -7.16
C HIS A 42 -18.77 -5.83 -6.91
N GLU A 43 -19.17 -6.12 -5.67
CA GLU A 43 -19.56 -7.47 -5.27
C GLU A 43 -20.51 -7.44 -4.07
N THR A 44 -21.40 -8.44 -4.00
CA THR A 44 -22.18 -8.76 -2.80
C THR A 44 -22.09 -10.27 -2.56
N LEU A 45 -21.69 -10.66 -1.36
CA LEU A 45 -21.59 -12.06 -0.95
C LEU A 45 -22.55 -12.34 0.21
N SER A 46 -23.37 -13.39 0.09
CA SER A 46 -24.03 -13.96 1.26
C SER A 46 -23.00 -14.57 2.22
N THR A 47 -23.38 -14.92 3.44
CA THR A 47 -22.49 -15.59 4.40
C THR A 47 -21.93 -16.90 3.83
N GLU A 48 -22.76 -17.71 3.15
CA GLU A 48 -22.33 -18.97 2.55
C GLU A 48 -21.39 -18.76 1.34
N GLN A 49 -21.60 -17.69 0.59
CA GLN A 49 -20.67 -17.33 -0.50
C GLN A 49 -19.34 -16.83 0.05
N ALA A 50 -19.40 -16.00 1.08
CA ALA A 50 -18.21 -15.49 1.76
C ALA A 50 -17.40 -16.62 2.42
N ASP A 51 -18.06 -17.60 3.06
CA ASP A 51 -17.40 -18.78 3.62
C ASP A 51 -16.61 -19.56 2.56
N ARG A 52 -17.15 -19.70 1.34
CA ARG A 52 -16.41 -20.35 0.24
C ARG A 52 -15.17 -19.55 -0.17
N VAL A 53 -15.32 -18.23 -0.34
CA VAL A 53 -14.19 -17.34 -0.69
C VAL A 53 -13.11 -17.37 0.39
N VAL A 54 -13.50 -17.30 1.66
CA VAL A 54 -12.56 -17.36 2.80
C VAL A 54 -11.86 -18.73 2.87
N ALA A 55 -12.58 -19.80 2.56
CA ALA A 55 -12.00 -21.16 2.55
C ALA A 55 -10.92 -21.31 1.47
N GLU A 56 -11.04 -20.65 0.33
CA GLU A 56 -10.00 -20.60 -0.71
C GLU A 56 -8.71 -19.98 -0.14
N PHE A 57 -8.78 -18.79 0.45
CA PHE A 57 -7.63 -18.12 1.05
C PHE A 57 -6.99 -18.91 2.18
N LEU A 58 -7.79 -19.51 3.06
CA LEU A 58 -7.29 -20.27 4.21
C LEU A 58 -6.95 -21.72 3.88
N TYR A 59 -7.09 -22.16 2.62
CA TYR A 59 -6.89 -23.56 2.20
C TYR A 59 -7.65 -24.57 3.08
N GLY A 60 -8.87 -24.19 3.48
CA GLY A 60 -9.71 -24.98 4.35
C GLY A 60 -9.23 -25.10 5.82
N ARG A 61 -8.22 -24.33 6.23
CA ARG A 61 -7.68 -24.32 7.60
C ARG A 61 -8.19 -23.13 8.39
N ASN A 62 -8.23 -23.25 9.73
CA ASN A 62 -8.59 -22.14 10.63
C ASN A 62 -9.89 -21.42 10.25
N LEU A 63 -10.83 -22.15 9.65
CA LEU A 63 -12.11 -21.60 9.23
C LEU A 63 -12.94 -21.21 10.44
N ILE A 64 -13.45 -19.99 10.42
CA ILE A 64 -14.52 -19.53 11.30
C ILE A 64 -15.70 -19.10 10.42
N PRO A 65 -16.94 -19.42 10.79
CA PRO A 65 -18.11 -19.03 10.03
C PRO A 65 -18.20 -17.52 9.85
N SER A 66 -18.64 -17.09 8.70
CA SER A 66 -18.95 -15.70 8.42
C SER A 66 -20.08 -15.20 9.33
N LYS A 67 -19.82 -14.15 10.10
CA LYS A 67 -20.85 -13.48 10.92
C LYS A 67 -21.75 -12.59 10.08
N TYR A 68 -21.19 -12.02 9.01
CA TYR A 68 -21.85 -11.04 8.15
C TYR A 68 -21.74 -11.44 6.67
N ALA A 69 -22.80 -11.16 5.92
CA ALA A 69 -22.72 -10.99 4.48
C ALA A 69 -21.85 -9.75 4.19
N VAL A 70 -21.26 -9.66 3.00
CA VAL A 70 -20.29 -8.63 2.66
C VAL A 70 -20.70 -7.89 1.39
N ASP A 71 -20.75 -6.57 1.45
CA ASP A 71 -20.78 -5.71 0.28
C ASP A 71 -19.39 -5.17 -0.01
N THR A 72 -19.03 -5.08 -1.30
CA THR A 72 -17.78 -4.50 -1.78
C THR A 72 -18.07 -3.39 -2.76
N TYR A 73 -17.46 -2.25 -2.53
CA TYR A 73 -17.46 -1.14 -3.47
C TYR A 73 -16.05 -0.86 -3.94
N ARG A 74 -15.88 -0.70 -5.25
CA ARG A 74 -14.68 -0.14 -5.83
C ARG A 74 -14.85 1.36 -5.95
N ILE A 75 -13.91 2.09 -5.35
CA ILE A 75 -13.85 3.55 -5.36
C ILE A 75 -12.58 4.02 -6.07
N TRP A 76 -12.60 5.25 -6.52
CA TRP A 76 -11.41 6.04 -6.80
C TRP A 76 -11.29 7.11 -5.74
N PHE A 77 -10.10 7.33 -5.23
CA PHE A 77 -9.82 8.39 -4.25
C PHE A 77 -8.55 9.15 -4.63
N ARG A 78 -8.42 10.35 -4.10
CA ARG A 78 -7.30 11.26 -4.39
C ARG A 78 -6.19 11.06 -3.39
N THR A 79 -4.95 11.09 -3.88
CA THR A 79 -3.71 11.11 -3.10
C THR A 79 -2.72 12.07 -3.74
N ARG A 80 -1.51 12.19 -3.20
CA ARG A 80 -0.46 13.05 -3.75
C ARG A 80 0.72 12.21 -4.21
N ASP A 81 1.24 12.55 -5.39
CA ASP A 81 2.47 11.97 -5.92
C ASP A 81 3.75 12.59 -5.30
N ALA A 82 4.91 12.19 -5.82
CA ALA A 82 6.21 12.70 -5.37
C ALA A 82 6.40 14.21 -5.62
N ASN A 83 5.69 14.78 -6.59
CA ASN A 83 5.69 16.20 -6.93
C ASN A 83 4.57 16.99 -6.24
N ASP A 84 3.91 16.38 -5.24
CA ASP A 84 2.78 16.94 -4.51
C ASP A 84 1.54 17.22 -5.40
N GLN A 85 1.47 16.59 -6.59
CA GLN A 85 0.32 16.70 -7.48
C GLN A 85 -0.77 15.71 -7.06
N ILE A 86 -2.03 16.10 -7.26
CA ILE A 86 -3.16 15.22 -6.98
C ILE A 86 -3.28 14.17 -8.08
N VAL A 87 -3.19 12.92 -7.68
CA VAL A 87 -3.42 11.73 -8.51
C VAL A 87 -4.59 10.92 -7.93
N SER A 88 -5.13 9.99 -8.71
CA SER A 88 -6.24 9.15 -8.26
C SER A 88 -5.82 7.69 -8.25
N VAL A 89 -6.26 6.97 -7.21
CA VAL A 89 -5.93 5.56 -6.96
C VAL A 89 -7.21 4.81 -6.67
N GLN A 90 -7.30 3.55 -7.10
CA GLN A 90 -8.43 2.69 -6.79
C GLN A 90 -8.28 2.00 -5.43
N ALA A 91 -9.43 1.78 -4.78
CA ALA A 91 -9.52 0.90 -3.61
C ALA A 91 -10.80 0.07 -3.64
N ASP A 92 -10.73 -1.10 -3.04
CA ASP A 92 -11.91 -1.89 -2.67
C ASP A 92 -12.20 -1.70 -1.19
N ILE A 93 -13.42 -1.25 -0.88
CA ILE A 93 -13.95 -1.18 0.48
C ILE A 93 -14.93 -2.35 0.65
N ARG A 94 -14.58 -3.31 1.50
CA ARG A 94 -15.40 -4.45 1.89
C ARG A 94 -15.93 -4.24 3.28
N PHE A 95 -17.24 -4.37 3.47
CA PHE A 95 -17.85 -4.11 4.77
C PHE A 95 -19.04 -5.04 5.06
N PRO A 96 -19.35 -5.26 6.34
CA PRO A 96 -20.50 -6.04 6.76
C PRO A 96 -21.80 -5.45 6.24
N ARG A 97 -22.64 -6.30 5.63
CA ARG A 97 -24.01 -5.95 5.28
C ARG A 97 -24.92 -6.19 6.49
N VAL A 98 -25.59 -5.15 6.93
CA VAL A 98 -26.45 -5.15 8.13
C VAL A 98 -27.83 -4.55 7.82
N GLU A 99 -28.84 -4.95 8.62
CA GLU A 99 -30.23 -4.50 8.48
C GLU A 99 -30.52 -3.25 9.32
N GLU A 100 -29.64 -2.94 10.30
CA GLU A 100 -29.75 -1.77 11.16
C GLU A 100 -28.39 -1.05 11.20
N PRO A 101 -28.36 0.27 11.48
CA PRO A 101 -27.10 1.01 11.60
C PRO A 101 -26.16 0.39 12.65
N GLN A 102 -24.99 -0.03 12.19
CA GLN A 102 -23.96 -0.64 13.03
C GLN A 102 -22.58 -0.10 12.68
N THR A 103 -21.75 0.10 13.71
CA THR A 103 -20.42 0.69 13.58
C THR A 103 -19.35 -0.39 13.61
N PHE A 104 -18.36 -0.28 12.70
CA PHE A 104 -17.27 -1.25 12.53
C PHE A 104 -15.91 -0.56 12.48
N PRO A 105 -14.87 -1.13 13.10
CA PRO A 105 -13.49 -0.66 12.95
C PRO A 105 -13.01 -0.81 11.51
N ILE A 106 -12.09 0.05 11.12
CA ILE A 106 -11.48 0.05 9.79
C ILE A 106 -10.16 -0.72 9.84
N PHE A 107 -9.92 -1.56 8.84
CA PHE A 107 -8.64 -2.22 8.59
C PHE A 107 -8.14 -1.85 7.21
N ILE A 108 -7.14 -0.95 7.14
CA ILE A 108 -6.45 -0.57 5.91
C ILE A 108 -5.29 -1.54 5.68
N TYR A 109 -5.24 -2.14 4.51
CA TYR A 109 -4.29 -3.18 4.21
C TYR A 109 -3.46 -2.87 2.97
N GLY A 110 -2.14 -2.92 3.12
CA GLY A 110 -1.18 -2.79 2.03
C GLY A 110 -0.94 -4.14 1.34
N ALA A 111 -1.03 -4.15 0.02
CA ALA A 111 -0.68 -5.31 -0.80
C ALA A 111 0.84 -5.54 -0.80
N GLY A 112 1.27 -6.80 -0.85
CA GLY A 112 2.65 -7.14 -1.16
C GLY A 112 2.99 -6.89 -2.61
N THR A 113 4.24 -7.13 -2.97
CA THR A 113 4.76 -6.93 -4.33
C THR A 113 3.97 -7.74 -5.36
N THR A 114 3.47 -7.04 -6.38
CA THR A 114 2.78 -7.65 -7.52
C THR A 114 3.47 -7.33 -8.85
N GLY A 115 4.39 -6.37 -8.85
CA GLY A 115 5.10 -5.78 -9.98
C GLY A 115 5.08 -4.27 -9.88
N ILE A 116 5.44 -3.56 -10.96
CA ILE A 116 5.38 -2.09 -11.00
C ILE A 116 4.58 -1.54 -12.18
N ALA A 117 4.09 -2.39 -13.07
CA ALA A 117 3.27 -2.02 -14.22
C ALA A 117 1.77 -2.08 -13.91
N THR A 118 0.97 -1.34 -14.65
CA THR A 118 -0.49 -1.25 -14.49
C THR A 118 -1.17 -2.63 -14.50
N GLU A 119 -0.71 -3.56 -15.33
CA GLU A 119 -1.23 -4.92 -15.42
C GLU A 119 -1.06 -5.71 -14.12
N CYS A 120 -0.11 -5.30 -13.30
CA CYS A 120 0.22 -5.96 -12.05
C CYS A 120 -0.56 -5.37 -10.85
N ALA A 121 -1.54 -4.52 -11.08
CA ALA A 121 -2.34 -3.89 -10.02
C ALA A 121 -2.98 -4.93 -9.08
N PRO A 122 -2.75 -4.85 -7.75
CA PRO A 122 -3.27 -5.83 -6.78
C PRO A 122 -4.78 -6.08 -6.87
N LEU A 123 -5.56 -5.04 -7.14
CA LEU A 123 -7.03 -5.15 -7.25
C LEU A 123 -7.50 -5.90 -8.50
N ASN A 124 -6.62 -6.16 -9.46
CA ASN A 124 -6.92 -6.90 -10.68
C ASN A 124 -6.56 -8.38 -10.57
N GLU A 125 -5.88 -8.81 -9.52
CA GLU A 125 -5.37 -10.17 -9.30
C GLU A 125 -6.40 -11.25 -9.64
N TYR A 126 -7.57 -11.19 -9.02
CA TYR A 126 -8.64 -12.18 -9.22
C TYR A 126 -9.12 -12.27 -10.67
N PHE A 127 -9.33 -11.12 -11.33
CA PHE A 127 -9.82 -11.08 -12.71
C PHE A 127 -8.74 -11.44 -13.73
N ALA A 128 -7.47 -11.21 -13.40
CA ALA A 128 -6.33 -11.61 -14.19
C ALA A 128 -6.00 -13.11 -14.03
N GLY A 129 -6.68 -13.81 -13.10
CA GLY A 129 -6.40 -15.22 -12.79
C GLY A 129 -5.00 -15.43 -12.22
N ARG A 130 -4.52 -14.47 -11.43
CA ARG A 130 -3.21 -14.50 -10.78
C ARG A 130 -3.36 -14.84 -9.29
N GLU A 131 -2.29 -15.32 -8.70
CA GLU A 131 -2.21 -15.73 -7.29
C GLU A 131 -1.05 -14.99 -6.60
N TRP A 132 -1.14 -13.64 -6.54
CA TRP A 132 -0.10 -12.81 -5.92
C TRP A 132 -0.28 -12.71 -4.40
N GLY A 133 -1.51 -12.71 -3.94
CA GLY A 133 -1.83 -12.52 -2.54
C GLY A 133 -3.25 -12.90 -2.12
N ASP A 134 -4.10 -13.38 -3.02
CA ASP A 134 -5.50 -13.71 -2.74
C ASP A 134 -6.24 -12.55 -2.02
N TYR A 135 -5.95 -11.31 -2.45
CA TYR A 135 -6.38 -10.11 -1.70
C TYR A 135 -7.89 -9.99 -1.58
N ARG A 136 -8.64 -10.40 -2.62
CA ARG A 136 -10.10 -10.47 -2.55
C ARG A 136 -10.57 -11.33 -1.39
N ALA A 137 -10.06 -12.55 -1.29
CA ALA A 137 -10.45 -13.52 -0.28
C ALA A 137 -9.91 -13.12 1.10
N HIS A 138 -8.68 -12.64 1.17
CA HIS A 138 -8.05 -12.18 2.40
C HIS A 138 -8.84 -11.04 3.04
N MET A 139 -9.18 -10.00 2.29
CA MET A 139 -9.93 -8.86 2.84
C MET A 139 -11.40 -9.22 3.14
N THR A 140 -12.01 -10.13 2.36
CA THR A 140 -13.33 -10.69 2.67
C THR A 140 -13.31 -11.38 4.03
N SER A 141 -12.23 -12.09 4.39
CA SER A 141 -12.14 -12.80 5.68
C SER A 141 -12.25 -11.86 6.90
N TYR A 142 -11.73 -10.64 6.82
CA TYR A 142 -11.90 -9.63 7.87
C TYR A 142 -13.28 -8.98 7.84
N ALA A 143 -13.81 -8.69 6.65
CA ALA A 143 -15.13 -8.07 6.52
C ALA A 143 -16.24 -8.98 7.09
N THR A 144 -16.16 -10.29 6.87
CA THR A 144 -17.09 -11.27 7.47
C THR A 144 -17.06 -11.30 8.98
N GLN A 145 -15.99 -10.84 9.61
CA GLN A 145 -15.81 -10.82 11.07
C GLN A 145 -16.11 -9.46 11.72
N GLY A 146 -16.58 -8.49 10.94
CA GLY A 146 -17.03 -7.21 11.46
C GLY A 146 -16.00 -6.09 11.36
N TYR A 147 -15.19 -6.09 10.30
CA TYR A 147 -14.28 -4.99 9.96
C TYR A 147 -14.71 -4.36 8.63
N ILE A 148 -14.50 -3.06 8.50
CA ILE A 148 -14.45 -2.41 7.20
C ILE A 148 -13.03 -2.63 6.69
N ALA A 149 -12.89 -3.59 5.77
CA ALA A 149 -11.61 -4.04 5.25
C ALA A 149 -11.32 -3.36 3.91
N VAL A 150 -10.25 -2.59 3.85
CA VAL A 150 -9.90 -1.75 2.71
C VAL A 150 -8.53 -2.11 2.17
N ILE A 151 -8.45 -2.28 0.86
CA ILE A 151 -7.20 -2.44 0.15
C ILE A 151 -7.18 -1.50 -1.04
N ALA A 152 -6.10 -0.74 -1.21
CA ALA A 152 -5.88 0.14 -2.34
C ALA A 152 -4.82 -0.44 -3.27
N ASN A 153 -4.87 -0.06 -4.54
CA ASN A 153 -3.69 -0.12 -5.38
C ASN A 153 -2.64 0.85 -4.84
N TRP A 154 -1.36 0.63 -5.15
CA TRP A 154 -0.33 1.64 -4.96
C TRP A 154 -0.40 2.67 -6.08
N GLN A 155 0.20 3.84 -5.88
CA GLN A 155 0.36 4.83 -6.96
C GLN A 155 1.04 4.20 -8.18
N GLY A 156 0.69 4.69 -9.37
CA GLY A 156 1.21 4.21 -10.64
C GLY A 156 0.41 3.07 -11.27
N PHE A 157 -0.23 2.20 -10.48
CA PHE A 157 -1.00 1.08 -11.03
C PHE A 157 -2.29 1.48 -11.77
N ASP A 158 -2.83 2.63 -11.50
CA ASP A 158 -4.09 3.09 -12.08
C ASP A 158 -3.90 4.14 -13.19
N ASP A 159 -2.65 4.35 -13.61
CA ASP A 159 -2.27 5.25 -14.69
C ASP A 159 -1.19 4.57 -15.56
N TRP A 160 -1.52 4.30 -16.80
CA TRP A 160 -0.65 3.59 -17.73
C TRP A 160 0.60 4.39 -18.16
N GLU A 161 0.64 5.70 -17.89
CA GLU A 161 1.80 6.56 -18.13
C GLU A 161 2.80 6.54 -16.96
N LEU A 162 2.41 5.95 -15.83
CA LEU A 162 3.20 5.88 -14.61
C LEU A 162 3.58 4.44 -14.27
N THR A 163 4.64 4.30 -13.50
CA THR A 163 5.01 3.06 -12.83
C THR A 163 4.80 3.20 -11.32
N HIS A 164 4.60 2.07 -10.65
CA HIS A 164 4.49 2.07 -9.20
C HIS A 164 5.84 2.45 -8.56
N PRO A 165 5.88 3.51 -7.71
CA PRO A 165 7.09 3.91 -6.97
C PRO A 165 7.36 2.92 -5.83
N TYR A 166 7.89 1.78 -6.19
CA TYR A 166 8.10 0.61 -5.34
C TYR A 166 9.05 0.90 -4.18
N PHE A 167 8.61 0.64 -2.95
CA PHE A 167 9.32 0.96 -1.71
C PHE A 167 9.70 2.44 -1.55
N VAL A 168 8.90 3.35 -2.09
CA VAL A 168 8.99 4.77 -1.75
C VAL A 168 8.07 5.03 -0.56
N ALA A 169 8.65 5.03 0.64
CA ALA A 169 7.93 4.99 1.91
C ALA A 169 6.88 6.09 2.08
N ASP A 170 7.22 7.33 1.71
CA ASP A 170 6.30 8.47 1.85
C ASP A 170 5.07 8.31 0.96
N LEU A 171 5.23 7.80 -0.26
CA LEU A 171 4.14 7.60 -1.21
C LEU A 171 3.25 6.41 -0.81
N GLU A 172 3.84 5.30 -0.38
CA GLU A 172 3.08 4.17 0.17
C GLU A 172 2.30 4.57 1.43
N GLY A 173 2.93 5.33 2.32
CA GLY A 173 2.30 5.84 3.53
C GLY A 173 1.12 6.78 3.24
N ARG A 174 1.26 7.69 2.28
CA ARG A 174 0.18 8.58 1.84
C ARG A 174 -1.00 7.80 1.31
N VAL A 175 -0.79 6.84 0.41
CA VAL A 175 -1.88 6.00 -0.14
C VAL A 175 -2.68 5.32 0.96
N MET A 176 -2.03 4.74 1.96
CA MET A 176 -2.72 4.04 3.04
C MET A 176 -3.53 5.00 3.93
N LEU A 177 -2.99 6.16 4.26
CA LEU A 177 -3.70 7.17 5.07
C LEU A 177 -4.84 7.84 4.30
N ASP A 178 -4.65 8.11 3.01
CA ASP A 178 -5.69 8.65 2.15
C ASP A 178 -6.80 7.63 1.89
N ALA A 179 -6.49 6.33 1.79
CA ALA A 179 -7.49 5.26 1.76
C ALA A 179 -8.32 5.21 3.05
N ALA A 180 -7.71 5.47 4.22
CA ALA A 180 -8.45 5.59 5.47
C ALA A 180 -9.40 6.79 5.46
N GLN A 181 -8.94 7.95 4.99
CA GLN A 181 -9.79 9.15 4.86
C GLN A 181 -10.90 8.92 3.84
N ALA A 182 -10.58 8.30 2.67
CA ALA A 182 -11.55 7.97 1.64
C ALA A 182 -12.62 6.99 2.14
N THR A 183 -12.26 6.13 3.09
CA THR A 183 -13.26 5.26 3.74
C THR A 183 -14.28 6.09 4.53
N TYR A 184 -13.84 7.07 5.33
CA TYR A 184 -14.77 7.98 6.02
C TYR A 184 -15.60 8.80 5.04
N ASP A 185 -15.00 9.33 3.97
CA ASP A 185 -15.70 10.10 2.94
C ASP A 185 -16.76 9.26 2.22
N PHE A 186 -16.46 8.00 1.87
CA PHE A 186 -17.40 7.06 1.28
C PHE A 186 -18.66 6.86 2.14
N PHE A 187 -18.47 6.63 3.44
CA PHE A 187 -19.59 6.42 4.36
C PHE A 187 -20.31 7.72 4.75
N ALA A 188 -19.68 8.88 4.62
CA ALA A 188 -20.33 10.18 4.77
C ALA A 188 -21.24 10.50 3.55
N HIS A 189 -20.86 10.02 2.37
CA HIS A 189 -21.58 10.25 1.10
C HIS A 189 -21.87 8.92 0.38
N PRO A 190 -22.61 7.99 1.01
CA PRO A 190 -22.79 6.65 0.48
C PRO A 190 -23.57 6.68 -0.84
N PRO A 191 -23.19 5.89 -1.86
CA PRO A 191 -23.86 5.85 -3.15
C PRO A 191 -25.30 5.28 -3.07
N GLU A 192 -25.55 4.47 -2.06
CA GLU A 192 -26.86 3.84 -1.81
C GLU A 192 -27.32 4.12 -0.36
N LYS A 193 -28.61 4.42 -0.18
CA LYS A 193 -29.18 4.78 1.12
C LYS A 193 -29.29 3.61 2.12
N ASP A 194 -29.29 2.39 1.59
CA ASP A 194 -29.39 1.14 2.35
C ASP A 194 -28.02 0.65 2.88
N ILE A 195 -26.95 1.38 2.63
CA ILE A 195 -25.67 1.16 3.31
C ILE A 195 -25.81 1.62 4.76
N LEU A 196 -25.97 0.66 5.68
CA LEU A 196 -26.20 0.90 7.10
C LEU A 196 -24.96 0.65 7.98
N ALA A 197 -23.90 0.03 7.44
CA ALA A 197 -22.60 -0.01 8.08
C ALA A 197 -22.04 1.42 8.24
N ARG A 198 -21.32 1.66 9.33
CA ARG A 198 -20.68 2.95 9.63
C ARG A 198 -19.24 2.71 10.12
N PRO A 199 -18.28 3.57 9.74
CA PRO A 199 -16.93 3.46 10.27
C PRO A 199 -16.88 3.88 11.74
N ALA A 200 -16.16 3.11 12.54
CA ALA A 200 -15.76 3.51 13.89
C ALA A 200 -14.56 4.47 13.80
N ASP A 201 -14.37 5.25 14.87
CA ASP A 201 -13.16 6.05 15.06
C ASP A 201 -12.00 5.17 15.58
N ALA A 202 -11.71 4.12 14.82
CA ALA A 202 -10.72 3.10 15.13
C ALA A 202 -10.15 2.49 13.83
N VAL A 203 -8.90 2.81 13.52
CA VAL A 203 -8.22 2.36 12.31
C VAL A 203 -7.02 1.49 12.68
N PHE A 204 -6.95 0.31 12.08
CA PHE A 204 -5.75 -0.52 12.05
C PHE A 204 -5.06 -0.35 10.69
N LEU A 205 -3.75 -0.20 10.71
CA LEU A 205 -2.91 -0.33 9.52
C LEU A 205 -2.28 -1.71 9.51
N GLY A 206 -2.28 -2.36 8.39
CA GLY A 206 -1.58 -3.62 8.23
C GLY A 206 -1.16 -3.87 6.80
N GLY A 207 -0.29 -4.85 6.60
CA GLY A 207 0.14 -5.18 5.25
C GLY A 207 1.01 -6.43 5.18
N TYR A 208 1.16 -6.92 3.96
CA TYR A 208 1.94 -8.10 3.63
C TYR A 208 3.17 -7.73 2.83
N SER A 209 4.36 -8.22 3.25
CA SER A 209 5.61 -7.98 2.53
C SER A 209 5.84 -6.48 2.29
N GLN A 210 5.88 -5.99 1.05
CA GLN A 210 5.87 -4.56 0.70
C GLN A 210 4.76 -3.79 1.42
N GLY A 211 3.54 -4.34 1.47
CA GLY A 211 2.45 -3.69 2.19
C GLY A 211 2.67 -3.55 3.68
N GLY A 212 3.47 -4.46 4.27
CA GLY A 212 3.98 -4.30 5.63
C GLY A 212 4.88 -3.08 5.75
N HIS A 213 5.81 -2.87 4.81
CA HIS A 213 6.60 -1.65 4.73
C HIS A 213 5.70 -0.41 4.61
N GLY A 214 4.74 -0.40 3.67
CA GLY A 214 3.81 0.71 3.50
C GLY A 214 2.99 1.01 4.77
N SER A 215 2.61 -0.01 5.56
CA SER A 215 1.89 0.21 6.82
C SER A 215 2.77 0.85 7.90
N PHE A 216 4.04 0.48 7.99
CA PHE A 216 5.02 1.13 8.86
C PHE A 216 5.31 2.57 8.40
N ALA A 217 5.47 2.78 7.08
CA ALA A 217 5.65 4.11 6.50
C ALA A 217 4.44 5.03 6.78
N ALA A 218 3.21 4.52 6.64
CA ALA A 218 1.98 5.25 6.97
C ALA A 218 1.93 5.65 8.46
N ALA A 219 2.24 4.73 9.36
CA ALA A 219 2.25 5.01 10.80
C ALA A 219 3.27 6.10 11.17
N ARG A 220 4.43 6.14 10.49
CA ARG A 220 5.47 7.16 10.67
C ARG A 220 4.99 8.57 10.41
N ILE A 221 4.23 8.78 9.32
CA ILE A 221 3.77 10.11 8.90
C ILE A 221 2.36 10.46 9.41
N ALA A 222 1.63 9.53 10.00
CA ALA A 222 0.22 9.70 10.36
C ALA A 222 -0.07 10.94 11.20
N SER A 223 0.76 11.23 12.21
CA SER A 223 0.56 12.35 13.12
C SER A 223 0.67 13.72 12.45
N THR A 224 1.38 13.82 11.33
CA THR A 224 1.59 15.06 10.58
C THR A 224 0.73 15.14 9.32
N TYR A 225 0.57 14.01 8.62
CA TYR A 225 -0.15 13.96 7.35
C TYR A 225 -1.67 13.80 7.52
N ALA A 226 -2.09 12.95 8.45
CA ALA A 226 -3.51 12.64 8.69
C ALA A 226 -3.84 12.59 10.19
N PRO A 227 -3.64 13.70 10.95
CA PRO A 227 -3.78 13.73 12.42
C PRO A 227 -5.19 13.42 12.92
N GLN A 228 -6.19 13.49 12.06
CA GLN A 228 -7.57 13.13 12.36
C GLN A 228 -7.83 11.62 12.38
N ILE A 229 -6.94 10.81 11.80
CA ILE A 229 -7.09 9.35 11.77
C ILE A 229 -6.65 8.76 13.12
N GLN A 230 -7.57 8.05 13.78
CA GLN A 230 -7.31 7.43 15.07
C GLN A 230 -6.74 6.01 14.88
N LEU A 231 -5.42 5.93 14.77
CA LEU A 231 -4.74 4.64 14.68
C LEU A 231 -4.85 3.88 16.01
N LYS A 232 -5.20 2.60 15.95
CA LYS A 232 -5.33 1.69 17.10
C LYS A 232 -4.23 0.65 17.15
N GLY A 233 -3.64 0.30 16.02
CA GLY A 233 -2.57 -0.70 15.96
C GLY A 233 -1.97 -0.84 14.58
N LEU A 234 -0.79 -1.45 14.54
CA LEU A 234 0.04 -1.64 13.37
C LEU A 234 0.37 -3.12 13.21
N ILE A 235 0.18 -3.68 12.02
CA ILE A 235 0.27 -5.12 11.78
C ILE A 235 1.16 -5.42 10.58
N GLY A 236 2.24 -6.17 10.79
CA GLY A 236 3.13 -6.65 9.73
C GLY A 236 2.99 -8.16 9.51
N HIS A 237 2.50 -8.56 8.34
CA HIS A 237 2.49 -9.96 7.90
C HIS A 237 3.67 -10.21 6.96
N ALA A 238 4.66 -10.98 7.41
CA ALA A 238 5.90 -11.19 6.65
C ALA A 238 6.44 -9.86 6.07
N ALA A 239 6.37 -8.78 6.87
CA ALA A 239 6.71 -7.44 6.44
C ALA A 239 8.17 -7.34 6.00
N SER A 240 8.44 -6.42 5.05
CA SER A 240 9.77 -6.12 4.52
C SER A 240 10.19 -4.68 4.92
N PRO A 241 10.53 -4.44 6.18
CA PRO A 241 10.83 -3.09 6.69
C PRO A 241 12.19 -2.56 6.24
N ASP A 242 13.05 -3.41 5.69
CA ASP A 242 14.44 -3.17 5.32
C ASP A 242 14.61 -3.39 3.82
N VAL A 243 14.72 -2.31 3.06
CA VAL A 243 14.79 -2.35 1.58
C VAL A 243 16.16 -2.85 1.13
N GLU A 244 17.23 -2.40 1.76
CA GLU A 244 18.58 -2.90 1.50
C GLU A 244 18.69 -4.38 1.88
N GLY A 245 18.13 -4.77 3.02
CA GLY A 245 18.05 -6.15 3.46
C GLY A 245 17.28 -7.04 2.49
N LEU A 246 16.25 -6.53 1.82
CA LEU A 246 15.54 -7.27 0.76
C LEU A 246 16.44 -7.49 -0.46
N MET A 247 17.21 -6.49 -0.89
CA MET A 247 18.18 -6.64 -1.98
C MET A 247 19.28 -7.67 -1.63
N TYR A 248 19.67 -7.71 -0.35
CA TYR A 248 20.65 -8.67 0.17
C TYR A 248 20.07 -10.10 0.23
N ASP A 249 18.87 -10.26 0.80
CA ASP A 249 18.24 -11.55 1.07
C ASP A 249 17.60 -12.19 -0.17
N SER A 250 17.04 -11.37 -1.07
CA SER A 250 16.28 -11.78 -2.25
C SER A 250 16.60 -10.88 -3.46
N PRO A 251 17.77 -11.06 -4.07
CA PRO A 251 18.27 -10.22 -5.16
C PRO A 251 17.29 -9.95 -6.28
N ARG A 252 16.45 -10.92 -6.62
CA ARG A 252 15.45 -10.85 -7.72
C ARG A 252 14.41 -9.72 -7.60
N TYR A 253 14.29 -9.08 -6.43
CA TYR A 253 13.44 -7.90 -6.24
C TYR A 253 14.15 -6.58 -6.60
N SER A 254 15.47 -6.59 -6.67
CA SER A 254 16.29 -5.40 -6.89
C SER A 254 16.01 -4.67 -8.21
N PRO A 255 15.63 -5.33 -9.33
CA PRO A 255 15.28 -4.62 -10.55
C PRO A 255 14.12 -3.63 -10.35
N TYR A 256 13.09 -4.01 -9.59
CA TYR A 256 11.98 -3.11 -9.26
C TYR A 256 12.44 -1.92 -8.40
N ILE A 257 13.28 -2.17 -7.39
CA ILE A 257 13.81 -1.12 -6.49
C ILE A 257 14.65 -0.13 -7.29
N VAL A 258 15.62 -0.62 -8.08
CA VAL A 258 16.50 0.23 -8.89
C VAL A 258 15.71 1.04 -9.91
N TYR A 259 14.75 0.42 -10.60
CA TYR A 259 13.91 1.11 -11.56
C TYR A 259 13.07 2.21 -10.87
N ALA A 260 12.32 1.86 -9.82
CA ALA A 260 11.42 2.79 -9.12
C ALA A 260 12.18 3.97 -8.50
N TYR A 261 13.38 3.73 -7.96
CA TYR A 261 14.20 4.80 -7.38
C TYR A 261 14.74 5.76 -8.44
N ARG A 262 15.16 5.24 -9.59
CA ARG A 262 15.56 6.09 -10.72
C ARG A 262 14.40 6.91 -11.26
N ASP A 263 13.22 6.33 -11.36
CA ASP A 263 12.01 7.00 -11.83
C ASP A 263 11.56 8.09 -10.85
N THR A 264 11.64 7.82 -9.54
CA THR A 264 11.18 8.73 -8.49
C THR A 264 12.20 9.84 -8.16
N TYR A 265 13.49 9.49 -8.01
CA TYR A 265 14.53 10.39 -7.50
C TYR A 265 15.47 10.93 -8.60
N GLY A 266 15.33 10.41 -9.81
CA GLY A 266 16.13 10.81 -10.96
C GLY A 266 17.15 9.76 -11.43
N ALA A 267 17.48 9.82 -12.71
CA ALA A 267 18.34 8.84 -13.35
C ALA A 267 19.77 8.79 -12.77
N ASP A 268 20.20 9.85 -12.13
CA ASP A 268 21.56 9.98 -11.57
C ASP A 268 21.71 9.29 -10.20
N ILE A 269 20.61 8.74 -9.63
CA ILE A 269 20.65 8.12 -8.30
C ILE A 269 21.47 6.83 -8.32
N ILE A 270 21.31 6.03 -9.37
CA ILE A 270 22.05 4.78 -9.62
C ILE A 270 21.95 4.40 -11.11
N ASP A 271 23.04 4.01 -11.75
CA ASP A 271 23.01 3.41 -13.07
C ASP A 271 22.76 1.90 -12.96
N PRO A 272 21.73 1.35 -13.61
CA PRO A 272 21.52 -0.11 -13.65
C PRO A 272 22.75 -0.89 -14.11
N ALA A 273 23.61 -0.31 -14.96
CA ALA A 273 24.84 -0.94 -15.40
C ALA A 273 25.89 -1.09 -14.29
N GLU A 274 25.81 -0.30 -13.22
CA GLU A 274 26.64 -0.47 -12.04
C GLU A 274 26.12 -1.59 -11.14
N VAL A 275 24.80 -1.87 -11.19
CA VAL A 275 24.14 -2.85 -10.32
C VAL A 275 24.08 -4.23 -10.95
N PHE A 276 23.65 -4.32 -12.22
CA PHE A 276 23.27 -5.59 -12.85
C PHE A 276 24.30 -6.06 -13.88
N GLN A 277 24.40 -7.39 -14.02
CA GLN A 277 25.22 -8.02 -15.06
C GLN A 277 24.75 -7.58 -16.47
N PRO A 278 25.67 -7.43 -17.45
CA PRO A 278 25.37 -6.87 -18.77
C PRO A 278 24.20 -7.51 -19.52
N HIS A 279 23.98 -8.81 -19.35
CA HIS A 279 22.90 -9.52 -20.03
C HIS A 279 21.48 -9.16 -19.54
N TRP A 280 21.35 -8.48 -18.39
CA TRP A 280 20.06 -7.95 -17.89
C TRP A 280 19.75 -6.56 -18.43
N LEU A 281 20.76 -5.84 -18.96
CA LEU A 281 20.65 -4.42 -19.32
C LEU A 281 19.98 -4.17 -20.66
N GLU A 282 20.06 -5.12 -21.60
CA GLU A 282 19.54 -4.95 -22.96
C GLU A 282 18.04 -4.64 -22.98
N THR A 283 17.29 -5.26 -22.07
CA THR A 283 15.83 -5.13 -21.97
C THR A 283 15.37 -4.70 -20.56
N PHE A 284 16.26 -4.11 -19.75
CA PHE A 284 16.04 -3.82 -18.33
C PHE A 284 14.73 -3.08 -18.09
N ASP A 285 14.54 -1.92 -18.73
CA ASP A 285 13.36 -1.10 -18.54
C ASP A 285 12.10 -1.84 -18.99
N GLN A 286 12.12 -2.49 -20.15
CA GLN A 286 11.00 -3.26 -20.67
C GLN A 286 10.64 -4.44 -19.78
N ASP A 287 11.61 -5.23 -19.35
CA ASP A 287 11.37 -6.42 -18.52
C ASP A 287 10.85 -6.05 -17.14
N THR A 288 11.42 -5.01 -16.54
CA THR A 288 11.05 -4.56 -15.21
C THR A 288 9.64 -3.94 -15.19
N THR A 289 9.25 -3.23 -16.26
CA THR A 289 7.93 -2.57 -16.36
C THR A 289 6.87 -3.42 -17.05
N SER A 290 7.13 -4.67 -17.43
CA SER A 290 6.14 -5.55 -18.04
C SER A 290 5.90 -6.85 -17.29
N LYS A 291 6.86 -7.31 -16.49
CA LYS A 291 6.72 -8.58 -15.75
C LYS A 291 6.07 -8.34 -14.38
N CYS A 292 4.98 -9.05 -14.14
CA CYS A 292 4.44 -9.12 -12.78
C CYS A 292 5.27 -10.07 -11.90
N ILE A 293 5.04 -10.06 -10.60
CA ILE A 293 5.90 -10.74 -9.63
C ILE A 293 6.11 -12.22 -9.90
N ASP A 294 5.07 -12.95 -10.30
CA ASP A 294 5.13 -14.38 -10.62
C ASP A 294 6.06 -14.66 -11.83
N GLU A 295 6.07 -13.75 -12.80
CA GLU A 295 6.97 -13.80 -13.94
C GLU A 295 8.39 -13.37 -13.56
N ALA A 296 8.54 -12.28 -12.82
CA ALA A 296 9.82 -11.74 -12.38
C ALA A 296 10.60 -12.71 -11.48
N LEU A 297 9.92 -13.40 -10.55
CA LEU A 297 10.54 -14.42 -9.68
C LEU A 297 11.11 -15.61 -10.45
N SER A 298 10.59 -15.87 -11.64
CA SER A 298 11.09 -16.93 -12.54
C SER A 298 12.14 -16.43 -13.50
N TYR A 299 12.12 -15.13 -13.82
CA TYR A 299 12.98 -14.50 -14.80
C TYR A 299 14.31 -14.04 -14.20
N TYR A 300 14.26 -13.21 -13.15
CA TYR A 300 15.46 -12.71 -12.50
C TYR A 300 16.12 -13.74 -11.59
N SER A 301 17.45 -13.75 -11.59
CA SER A 301 18.23 -14.68 -10.76
C SER A 301 18.19 -14.27 -9.29
N ASP A 302 17.99 -15.25 -8.39
CA ASP A 302 18.18 -15.08 -6.95
C ASP A 302 19.64 -15.35 -6.51
N ASP A 303 20.47 -15.79 -7.42
CA ASP A 303 21.92 -15.89 -7.20
C ASP A 303 22.55 -14.51 -7.39
N PRO A 304 23.08 -13.88 -6.35
CA PRO A 304 23.66 -12.55 -6.43
C PRO A 304 24.85 -12.46 -7.38
N ALA A 305 25.55 -13.58 -7.64
CA ALA A 305 26.66 -13.61 -8.58
C ALA A 305 26.20 -13.58 -10.05
N ARG A 306 24.96 -13.97 -10.30
CA ARG A 306 24.35 -13.94 -11.65
C ARG A 306 23.54 -12.68 -11.91
N LEU A 307 23.05 -12.04 -10.84
CA LEU A 307 22.27 -10.82 -10.98
C LEU A 307 23.15 -9.57 -10.95
N TYR A 308 23.94 -9.44 -9.90
CA TYR A 308 24.73 -8.23 -9.63
C TYR A 308 26.10 -8.23 -10.31
N THR A 309 26.61 -7.03 -10.61
CA THR A 309 28.03 -6.85 -10.93
C THR A 309 28.89 -7.26 -9.73
N PRO A 310 30.15 -7.67 -9.95
CA PRO A 310 31.05 -8.01 -8.85
C PRO A 310 31.23 -6.85 -7.85
N GLU A 311 31.29 -5.61 -8.36
CA GLU A 311 31.51 -4.38 -7.59
C GLU A 311 30.31 -4.07 -6.70
N PHE A 312 29.11 -4.06 -7.26
CA PHE A 312 27.88 -3.80 -6.49
C PHE A 312 27.65 -4.91 -5.45
N ARG A 313 27.79 -6.16 -5.85
CA ARG A 313 27.69 -7.30 -4.93
C ARG A 313 28.68 -7.17 -3.77
N GLN A 314 29.95 -6.83 -4.05
CA GLN A 314 30.94 -6.64 -3.00
C GLN A 314 30.57 -5.50 -2.06
N ALA A 315 30.06 -4.39 -2.59
CA ALA A 315 29.61 -3.26 -1.76
C ALA A 315 28.43 -3.64 -0.86
N LEU A 316 27.38 -4.27 -1.43
CA LEU A 316 26.18 -4.69 -0.70
C LEU A 316 26.51 -5.71 0.41
N TYR A 317 27.26 -6.77 0.08
CA TYR A 317 27.50 -7.87 1.02
C TYR A 317 28.61 -7.58 2.05
N ASN A 318 29.34 -6.46 1.94
CA ASN A 318 30.35 -6.03 2.92
C ASN A 318 29.98 -4.69 3.60
N ASP A 319 28.71 -4.29 3.55
CA ASP A 319 28.21 -3.05 4.18
C ASP A 319 28.98 -1.80 3.72
N ARG A 320 29.19 -1.67 2.41
CA ARG A 320 30.00 -0.60 1.80
C ARG A 320 29.21 0.21 0.75
N LEU A 321 27.88 0.09 0.71
CA LEU A 321 27.07 0.88 -0.22
C LEU A 321 27.24 2.38 0.01
N ALA A 322 27.35 2.83 1.26
CA ALA A 322 27.57 4.23 1.58
C ALA A 322 28.88 4.79 1.01
N GLU A 323 29.91 3.95 0.84
CA GLU A 323 31.20 4.36 0.26
C GLU A 323 31.16 4.33 -1.27
N ALA A 324 30.54 3.28 -1.85
CA ALA A 324 30.58 3.01 -3.28
C ALA A 324 29.44 3.69 -4.04
N TYR A 325 28.24 3.77 -3.43
CA TYR A 325 27.00 4.27 -4.04
C TYR A 325 26.27 5.20 -3.07
N PRO A 326 26.87 6.32 -2.62
CA PRO A 326 26.35 7.13 -1.53
C PRO A 326 24.97 7.74 -1.79
N ALA A 327 24.67 8.14 -3.03
CA ALA A 327 23.37 8.69 -3.38
C ALA A 327 22.26 7.62 -3.29
N PHE A 328 22.49 6.44 -3.84
CA PHE A 328 21.55 5.33 -3.77
C PHE A 328 21.32 4.85 -2.32
N LYS A 329 22.42 4.72 -1.56
CA LYS A 329 22.32 4.34 -0.14
C LYS A 329 21.52 5.34 0.69
N ALA A 330 21.69 6.64 0.42
CA ALA A 330 20.93 7.66 1.14
C ALA A 330 19.41 7.53 0.89
N GLU A 331 18.99 7.17 -0.33
CA GLU A 331 17.57 6.92 -0.62
C GLU A 331 17.07 5.59 -0.04
N LEU A 332 17.90 4.54 -0.01
CA LEU A 332 17.56 3.30 0.71
C LEU A 332 17.28 3.61 2.19
N ASP A 333 18.18 4.32 2.88
CA ASP A 333 18.04 4.69 4.30
C ASP A 333 16.81 5.60 4.56
N ALA A 334 16.51 6.51 3.63
CA ALA A 334 15.35 7.38 3.74
C ALA A 334 14.03 6.62 3.66
N ASN A 335 14.00 5.55 2.88
CA ASN A 335 12.83 4.71 2.65
C ASN A 335 12.74 3.51 3.62
N ASP A 336 13.80 3.14 4.31
CA ASP A 336 13.76 2.07 5.29
C ASP A 336 12.87 2.40 6.49
N CYS A 337 12.18 1.38 6.98
CA CYS A 337 11.36 1.41 8.18
C CYS A 337 11.99 0.67 9.37
N ASN A 338 13.14 -0.01 9.15
CA ASN A 338 13.77 -0.92 10.11
C ASN A 338 14.44 -0.23 11.30
N ASP A 339 14.74 1.07 11.19
CA ASP A 339 15.36 1.93 12.21
C ASP A 339 14.43 3.04 12.72
N LYS A 340 13.13 2.95 12.45
CA LYS A 340 12.12 3.95 12.86
C LYS A 340 11.34 3.47 14.08
N THR A 341 10.68 4.42 14.78
CA THR A 341 9.85 4.17 15.96
C THR A 341 8.39 4.56 15.71
N TYR A 342 7.49 3.92 16.44
CA TYR A 342 6.03 4.05 16.30
C TYR A 342 5.36 4.27 17.64
N PRO A 343 5.72 5.35 18.36
CA PRO A 343 5.32 5.54 19.74
C PRO A 343 3.80 5.53 19.92
N PHE A 344 3.36 4.95 21.01
CA PHE A 344 1.95 4.85 21.41
C PHE A 344 1.08 3.89 20.56
N LEU A 345 1.62 3.21 19.57
CA LEU A 345 0.90 2.19 18.81
C LEU A 345 1.31 0.79 19.28
N PRO A 346 0.36 -0.08 19.63
CA PRO A 346 0.65 -1.49 19.75
C PRO A 346 0.97 -2.06 18.37
N ILE A 347 1.99 -2.90 18.30
CA ILE A 347 2.53 -3.47 17.05
C ILE A 347 2.40 -4.99 17.11
N LEU A 348 1.87 -5.58 16.03
CA LEU A 348 1.81 -7.01 15.82
C LEU A 348 2.69 -7.40 14.62
N ILE A 349 3.69 -8.23 14.82
CA ILE A 349 4.54 -8.76 13.75
C ILE A 349 4.41 -10.27 13.69
N LEU A 350 4.00 -10.77 12.52
CA LEU A 350 3.66 -12.16 12.24
C LEU A 350 4.50 -12.66 11.06
N HIS A 351 5.35 -13.67 11.29
CA HIS A 351 6.35 -14.06 10.30
C HIS A 351 6.54 -15.57 10.21
N GLY A 352 6.96 -16.04 9.04
CA GLY A 352 7.26 -17.46 8.80
C GLY A 352 8.71 -17.81 9.16
N ALA A 353 8.93 -18.87 9.95
CA ALA A 353 10.28 -19.32 10.27
C ALA A 353 11.04 -19.94 9.07
N ALA A 354 10.32 -20.28 8.01
CA ALA A 354 10.89 -20.79 6.75
C ALA A 354 10.71 -19.81 5.60
N ASP A 355 10.64 -18.51 5.90
CA ASP A 355 10.51 -17.46 4.91
C ASP A 355 11.80 -17.33 4.08
N PRO A 356 11.74 -17.58 2.75
CA PRO A 356 12.92 -17.49 1.89
C PRO A 356 13.17 -16.08 1.33
N ILE A 357 12.20 -15.16 1.46
CA ILE A 357 12.22 -13.83 0.83
C ILE A 357 12.69 -12.79 1.85
N VAL A 358 11.91 -12.55 2.89
CA VAL A 358 12.35 -11.76 4.06
C VAL A 358 12.81 -12.75 5.10
N LYS A 359 14.12 -12.94 5.21
CA LYS A 359 14.63 -13.99 6.08
C LYS A 359 14.33 -13.72 7.56
N PRO A 360 14.10 -14.78 8.37
CA PRO A 360 13.73 -14.62 9.78
C PRO A 360 14.70 -13.75 10.60
N HIS A 361 15.99 -13.75 10.26
CA HIS A 361 16.96 -12.93 10.98
C HIS A 361 16.74 -11.42 10.74
N THR A 362 16.34 -11.02 9.53
CA THR A 362 16.04 -9.63 9.18
C THR A 362 14.87 -9.10 9.98
N ILE A 363 13.75 -9.84 10.03
CA ILE A 363 12.59 -9.42 10.82
C ILE A 363 12.86 -9.49 12.33
N GLN A 364 13.67 -10.45 12.81
CA GLN A 364 14.08 -10.53 14.21
C GLN A 364 14.97 -9.34 14.63
N ALA A 365 15.84 -8.86 13.74
CA ALA A 365 16.63 -7.65 13.95
C ALA A 365 15.71 -6.43 14.10
N PHE A 366 14.72 -6.27 13.22
CA PHE A 366 13.73 -5.21 13.32
C PHE A 366 12.94 -5.27 14.63
N VAL A 367 12.40 -6.43 14.99
CA VAL A 367 11.69 -6.63 16.27
C VAL A 367 12.59 -6.29 17.46
N SER A 368 13.86 -6.72 17.43
CA SER A 368 14.83 -6.42 18.49
C SER A 368 15.11 -4.91 18.60
N TYR A 369 15.21 -4.23 17.48
CA TYR A 369 15.33 -2.77 17.44
C TYR A 369 14.10 -2.10 18.08
N LEU A 370 12.88 -2.40 17.64
CA LEU A 370 11.64 -1.83 18.21
C LEU A 370 11.57 -2.07 19.72
N CYS A 371 11.88 -3.28 20.16
CA CYS A 371 11.93 -3.62 21.58
C CYS A 371 12.97 -2.80 22.35
N SER A 372 14.13 -2.55 21.75
CA SER A 372 15.19 -1.71 22.37
C SER A 372 14.77 -0.25 22.53
N GLN A 373 13.85 0.21 21.67
CA GLN A 373 13.27 1.55 21.75
C GLN A 373 12.07 1.63 22.71
N GLY A 374 11.65 0.51 23.33
CA GLY A 374 10.54 0.45 24.27
C GLY A 374 9.16 0.37 23.61
N GLU A 375 9.11 0.02 22.34
CA GLU A 375 7.83 -0.15 21.61
C GLU A 375 7.07 -1.39 22.11
N ASN A 376 5.73 -1.32 22.09
CA ASN A 376 4.89 -2.45 22.48
C ASN A 376 4.69 -3.42 21.31
N VAL A 377 5.58 -4.39 21.18
CA VAL A 377 5.61 -5.35 20.08
C VAL A 377 5.16 -6.73 20.53
N THR A 378 4.10 -7.24 19.89
CA THR A 378 3.74 -8.67 19.91
C THR A 378 4.34 -9.32 18.66
N PHE A 379 5.31 -10.20 18.86
CA PHE A 379 5.98 -10.94 17.78
C PHE A 379 5.62 -12.42 17.82
N LYS A 380 5.29 -12.99 16.66
CA LYS A 380 5.06 -14.42 16.52
C LYS A 380 5.72 -14.99 15.27
N LEU A 381 6.57 -15.99 15.47
CA LEU A 381 7.27 -16.72 14.42
C LEU A 381 6.64 -18.11 14.26
N TYR A 382 6.16 -18.43 13.06
CA TYR A 382 5.45 -19.67 12.75
C TYR A 382 6.41 -20.71 12.16
N SER A 383 6.61 -21.81 12.87
CA SER A 383 7.51 -22.90 12.44
C SER A 383 7.02 -23.55 11.14
N GLY A 384 7.93 -23.73 10.18
CA GLY A 384 7.66 -24.35 8.89
C GLY A 384 6.78 -23.52 7.91
N VAL A 385 6.42 -22.30 8.28
CA VAL A 385 5.63 -21.38 7.46
C VAL A 385 6.57 -20.53 6.60
N ASN A 386 6.28 -20.44 5.30
CA ASN A 386 7.01 -19.60 4.37
C ASN A 386 6.37 -18.21 4.21
N HIS A 387 6.96 -17.38 3.36
CA HIS A 387 6.51 -16.01 3.07
C HIS A 387 5.02 -15.94 2.69
N PHE A 388 4.61 -16.75 1.73
CA PHE A 388 3.26 -16.74 1.16
C PHE A 388 2.19 -17.25 2.14
N GLN A 389 2.57 -18.12 3.08
CA GLN A 389 1.67 -18.75 4.04
C GLN A 389 1.50 -17.96 5.34
N ALA A 390 2.29 -16.91 5.56
CA ALA A 390 2.29 -16.17 6.82
C ALA A 390 0.90 -15.61 7.18
N ARG A 391 0.18 -15.03 6.22
CA ARG A 391 -1.16 -14.43 6.42
C ARG A 391 -2.23 -15.46 6.77
N GLN A 392 -2.26 -16.60 6.07
CA GLN A 392 -3.22 -17.67 6.32
C GLN A 392 -3.02 -18.29 7.70
N ASN A 393 -1.75 -18.51 8.10
CA ASN A 393 -1.43 -19.09 9.39
C ASN A 393 -1.67 -18.13 10.57
N SER A 394 -1.60 -16.84 10.33
CA SER A 394 -1.74 -15.80 11.36
C SER A 394 -3.13 -15.14 11.42
N PHE A 395 -4.07 -15.53 10.57
CA PHE A 395 -5.39 -14.89 10.47
C PHE A 395 -6.13 -14.82 11.82
N LEU A 396 -6.22 -15.93 12.55
CA LEU A 396 -6.89 -15.95 13.85
C LEU A 396 -6.14 -15.16 14.93
N ASP A 397 -4.82 -15.18 14.91
CA ASP A 397 -4.00 -14.39 15.82
C ASP A 397 -4.22 -12.89 15.55
N THR A 398 -4.29 -12.49 14.28
CA THR A 398 -4.58 -11.10 13.88
C THR A 398 -5.94 -10.64 14.37
N LEU A 399 -6.99 -11.43 14.13
CA LEU A 399 -8.34 -11.12 14.61
C LEU A 399 -8.40 -11.01 16.14
N THR A 400 -7.79 -11.97 16.83
CA THR A 400 -7.75 -12.00 18.30
C THR A 400 -7.05 -10.77 18.85
N TRP A 401 -5.89 -10.43 18.28
CA TRP A 401 -5.11 -9.27 18.71
C TRP A 401 -5.85 -7.95 18.46
N MET A 402 -6.44 -7.76 17.26
CA MET A 402 -7.24 -6.57 16.98
C MET A 402 -8.43 -6.44 17.94
N GLY A 403 -9.12 -7.55 18.24
CA GLY A 403 -10.21 -7.58 19.20
C GLY A 403 -9.76 -7.14 20.60
N GLN A 404 -8.64 -7.66 21.09
CA GLN A 404 -8.07 -7.27 22.38
C GLN A 404 -7.70 -5.78 22.43
N VAL A 405 -7.11 -5.25 21.36
CA VAL A 405 -6.78 -3.81 21.27
C VAL A 405 -8.04 -2.94 21.31
N LEU A 406 -9.11 -3.34 20.61
CA LEU A 406 -10.39 -2.61 20.63
C LEU A 406 -11.07 -2.61 22.01
N GLU A 407 -10.90 -3.68 22.78
CA GLU A 407 -11.39 -3.80 24.16
C GLU A 407 -10.52 -3.05 25.17
N GLY A 408 -9.38 -2.48 24.74
CA GLY A 408 -8.40 -1.84 25.63
C GLY A 408 -7.51 -2.83 26.38
N ASN A 409 -7.58 -4.12 26.04
CA ASN A 409 -6.78 -5.22 26.58
C ASN A 409 -5.50 -5.41 25.74
N ILE A 410 -4.68 -4.37 25.62
CA ILE A 410 -3.50 -4.40 24.76
C ILE A 410 -2.56 -5.51 25.22
N PRO A 411 -2.19 -6.49 24.34
CA PRO A 411 -1.25 -7.53 24.69
C PRO A 411 0.11 -6.96 25.13
N ALA A 412 0.70 -7.56 26.14
CA ALA A 412 2.04 -7.18 26.57
C ALA A 412 3.06 -7.54 25.49
N ALA A 413 4.09 -6.69 25.35
CA ALA A 413 5.20 -6.98 24.48
C ALA A 413 5.85 -8.32 24.84
N ASN A 414 6.17 -9.12 23.83
CA ASN A 414 6.87 -10.39 23.96
C ASN A 414 8.23 -10.37 23.26
N CYS A 415 8.98 -9.33 23.51
CA CYS A 415 10.30 -9.14 22.91
C CYS A 415 11.18 -10.40 23.04
N PRO A 416 11.86 -10.83 21.95
CA PRO A 416 12.85 -11.87 22.04
C PRO A 416 13.83 -11.50 23.17
N ASN A 417 14.08 -12.42 24.11
CA ASN A 417 15.06 -12.18 25.14
C ASN A 417 16.36 -11.74 24.43
N GLN A 418 16.86 -10.57 24.78
CA GLN A 418 18.24 -10.21 24.48
C GLN A 418 19.07 -11.22 25.28
N ALA A 419 19.34 -12.37 24.67
CA ALA A 419 20.29 -13.34 25.21
C ALA A 419 21.61 -12.55 25.32
N GLY A 420 22.05 -12.35 26.55
CA GLY A 420 23.13 -11.48 26.90
C GLY A 420 24.33 -11.66 25.99
N GLY A 421 24.92 -10.52 25.60
CA GLY A 421 26.17 -10.44 24.88
C GLY A 421 27.34 -11.00 25.66
#